data_868e2fb31fcb23efbcb15e07f257df50
#
_entry.id   868e2fb31fcb23efbcb15e07f257df50
#
_cell.length_a   1.000
_cell.length_b   1.000
_cell.length_c   1.000
_cell.angle_alpha   90.00
_cell.angle_beta   90.00
_cell.angle_gamma   90.00
#
_symmetry.space_group_name_H-M   'P 1'
#
loop_
_entity.id
_entity.type
_entity.pdbx_description
1 polymer ?
#
loop_
_entity_poly.entity_id
_entity_poly.type
_entity_poly.pdbx_seq_one_letter_code
_entity_poly.pdbx_strand_id
1 'polypeptide(L)'
;MDIDEDIGDSSPSETPATKMSRQQILTLIAMASINFSSMICYSILGPFFPNEAKKKGVSQAMIGLIFGIYALCTLVGSLLLGKYIVQIGAKFMIVAGLFVSSGSTVLFGFLDRVSDGTVFIVLCFITRCINAIGFSAAVTSSFAVLAKVFPDNIATVLGFMEIFTGLGLILGPPLGGWLYQSFGYEIPFVFTGCLLFVTVPLNLWILPSFDAVPSSQNSFLRLCTRIKILLICFVVFTLSSGLGFLDATLSIFAIEKLNLSAGSVGLLMIGLSLPYGAASPVFGVISDKYPSIRKWMMVIGGMATAVSFCFLGPLPVFHIKSQLWLTVLMLIVVGFSLCMTCIPTFAEMIACAHENGFEEGLSTLGLVSGLFSAVWSAGMFFGPTFGGYITQALDFEWSAGVQGALTFLAALLQVIYITIEDIQKKSQKASTSLLQGEKSPLLPKTDPLRVDVS
;
A
#
# COMPACT_ATOMS: atom_id res chain seq x y z
N MET A 1 -60.38 -24.03 23.54
CA MET A 1 -60.24 -23.06 22.44
C MET A 1 -58.89 -22.43 22.64
N ASP A 2 -57.89 -23.20 22.21
CA ASP A 2 -56.49 -22.94 22.48
C ASP A 2 -55.97 -21.93 21.44
N ILE A 3 -55.34 -20.87 21.92
CA ILE A 3 -54.64 -19.88 21.08
C ILE A 3 -53.16 -20.19 21.24
N ASP A 4 -52.59 -20.89 20.27
CA ASP A 4 -51.15 -21.09 20.12
C ASP A 4 -50.52 -19.79 19.70
N GLU A 5 -49.72 -19.19 20.56
CA GLU A 5 -48.78 -18.09 20.20
C GLU A 5 -47.56 -18.72 19.51
N ASP A 6 -47.50 -18.56 18.19
CA ASP A 6 -46.38 -18.94 17.35
C ASP A 6 -45.26 -17.89 17.55
N ILE A 7 -44.31 -18.17 18.45
CA ILE A 7 -43.09 -17.38 18.62
C ILE A 7 -42.13 -17.76 17.47
N GLY A 8 -42.21 -17.02 16.38
CA GLY A 8 -41.27 -17.14 15.28
C GLY A 8 -39.83 -16.82 15.70
N ASP A 9 -39.06 -17.89 15.82
CA ASP A 9 -37.62 -17.87 16.00
C ASP A 9 -36.95 -17.29 14.74
N SER A 10 -36.68 -15.98 14.75
CA SER A 10 -35.92 -15.32 13.70
C SER A 10 -34.42 -15.50 13.94
N SER A 11 -33.93 -16.70 13.62
CA SER A 11 -32.51 -16.94 13.40
C SER A 11 -32.02 -16.00 12.27
N PRO A 12 -30.87 -15.31 12.42
CA PRO A 12 -30.34 -14.48 11.34
C PRO A 12 -30.01 -15.39 10.16
N SER A 13 -30.67 -15.18 9.04
CA SER A 13 -30.39 -15.88 7.80
C SER A 13 -28.94 -15.57 7.40
N GLU A 14 -28.09 -16.58 7.51
CA GLU A 14 -26.77 -16.56 6.87
C GLU A 14 -26.99 -16.33 5.37
N THR A 15 -26.66 -15.14 4.91
CA THR A 15 -26.61 -14.85 3.49
C THR A 15 -25.63 -15.83 2.84
N PRO A 16 -26.06 -16.64 1.87
CA PRO A 16 -25.17 -17.61 1.21
C PRO A 16 -24.01 -16.85 0.59
N ALA A 17 -22.80 -17.31 0.87
CA ALA A 17 -21.57 -16.76 0.28
C ALA A 17 -21.75 -16.69 -1.24
N THR A 18 -21.93 -15.49 -1.76
CA THR A 18 -22.17 -15.26 -3.19
C THR A 18 -20.94 -15.74 -3.94
N LYS A 19 -21.11 -16.79 -4.76
CA LYS A 19 -20.01 -17.32 -5.59
C LYS A 19 -19.49 -16.20 -6.47
N MET A 20 -18.16 -16.02 -6.46
CA MET A 20 -17.48 -15.01 -7.30
C MET A 20 -17.85 -15.23 -8.77
N SER A 21 -18.14 -14.15 -9.47
CA SER A 21 -18.41 -14.19 -10.90
C SER A 21 -17.14 -14.60 -11.67
N ARG A 22 -17.30 -15.21 -12.85
CA ARG A 22 -16.18 -15.55 -13.72
C ARG A 22 -15.29 -14.32 -14.01
N GLN A 23 -15.90 -13.16 -14.21
CA GLN A 23 -15.19 -11.91 -14.45
C GLN A 23 -14.34 -11.49 -13.25
N GLN A 24 -14.86 -11.63 -12.03
CA GLN A 24 -14.12 -11.34 -10.80
C GLN A 24 -12.89 -12.25 -10.66
N ILE A 25 -13.05 -13.57 -10.89
CA ILE A 25 -11.94 -14.52 -10.82
C ILE A 25 -10.86 -14.18 -11.86
N LEU A 26 -11.26 -13.89 -13.10
CA LEU A 26 -10.33 -13.52 -14.16
C LEU A 26 -9.59 -12.22 -13.83
N THR A 27 -10.28 -11.23 -13.27
CA THR A 27 -9.64 -9.98 -12.82
C THR A 27 -8.61 -10.24 -11.71
N LEU A 28 -8.92 -11.11 -10.73
CA LEU A 28 -7.95 -11.48 -9.69
C LEU A 28 -6.70 -12.16 -10.26
N ILE A 29 -6.86 -13.10 -11.19
CA ILE A 29 -5.73 -13.77 -11.85
C ILE A 29 -4.88 -12.75 -12.60
N ALA A 30 -5.51 -11.83 -13.33
CA ALA A 30 -4.83 -10.77 -14.03
C ALA A 30 -4.01 -9.89 -13.07
N MET A 31 -4.64 -9.39 -11.99
CA MET A 31 -3.98 -8.52 -11.01
C MET A 31 -2.87 -9.25 -10.23
N ALA A 32 -3.09 -10.52 -9.87
CA ALA A 32 -2.06 -11.34 -9.23
C ALA A 32 -0.82 -11.51 -10.12
N SER A 33 -1.03 -11.77 -11.42
CA SER A 33 0.06 -11.89 -12.39
C SER A 33 0.85 -10.58 -12.55
N ILE A 34 0.17 -9.44 -12.54
CA ILE A 34 0.78 -8.11 -12.60
C ILE A 34 1.62 -7.85 -11.35
N ASN A 35 1.04 -8.03 -10.15
CA ASN A 35 1.75 -7.77 -8.90
C ASN A 35 2.98 -8.65 -8.77
N PHE A 36 2.85 -9.95 -9.00
CA PHE A 36 3.95 -10.90 -8.90
C PHE A 36 5.10 -10.55 -9.87
N SER A 37 4.81 -10.43 -11.16
CA SER A 37 5.83 -10.16 -12.17
C SER A 37 6.46 -8.77 -12.04
N SER A 38 5.68 -7.75 -11.67
CA SER A 38 6.19 -6.41 -11.45
C SER A 38 7.10 -6.33 -10.24
N MET A 39 6.79 -7.06 -9.16
CA MET A 39 7.62 -7.07 -7.95
C MET A 39 8.91 -7.87 -8.14
N ILE A 40 8.90 -8.94 -8.93
CA ILE A 40 10.15 -9.60 -9.36
C ILE A 40 11.03 -8.62 -10.14
N CYS A 41 10.47 -7.92 -11.13
CA CYS A 41 11.22 -6.93 -11.92
C CYS A 41 11.79 -5.79 -11.05
N TYR A 42 11.05 -5.37 -10.03
CA TYR A 42 11.51 -4.35 -9.10
C TYR A 42 12.68 -4.82 -8.23
N SER A 43 12.56 -6.01 -7.64
CA SER A 43 13.49 -6.52 -6.62
C SER A 43 14.76 -7.15 -7.19
N ILE A 44 14.76 -7.55 -8.45
CA ILE A 44 15.88 -8.24 -9.09
C ILE A 44 17.15 -7.38 -9.19
N LEU A 45 16.99 -6.06 -9.23
CA LEU A 45 18.07 -5.11 -9.44
C LEU A 45 19.04 -5.02 -8.25
N GLY A 46 18.51 -5.17 -7.03
CA GLY A 46 19.23 -4.91 -5.78
C GLY A 46 20.54 -5.67 -5.61
N PRO A 47 20.60 -7.00 -5.86
CA PRO A 47 21.74 -7.82 -5.50
C PRO A 47 23.03 -7.53 -6.27
N PHE A 48 22.98 -7.12 -7.53
CA PHE A 48 24.16 -7.07 -8.39
C PHE A 48 24.38 -5.72 -9.11
N PHE A 49 23.33 -4.94 -9.39
CA PHE A 49 23.47 -3.66 -10.11
C PHE A 49 24.44 -2.68 -9.46
N PRO A 50 24.45 -2.48 -8.11
CA PRO A 50 25.38 -1.55 -7.49
C PRO A 50 26.85 -1.91 -7.75
N ASN A 51 27.17 -3.19 -7.74
CA ASN A 51 28.54 -3.65 -8.00
C ASN A 51 28.97 -3.44 -9.47
N GLU A 52 28.07 -3.71 -10.42
CA GLU A 52 28.34 -3.49 -11.84
C GLU A 52 28.49 -2.01 -12.17
N ALA A 53 27.62 -1.17 -11.59
CA ALA A 53 27.73 0.30 -11.75
C ALA A 53 29.06 0.84 -11.20
N LYS A 54 29.53 0.34 -10.05
CA LYS A 54 30.84 0.70 -9.47
C LYS A 54 31.99 0.31 -10.40
N LYS A 55 31.95 -0.86 -11.05
CA LYS A 55 32.96 -1.26 -12.03
C LYS A 55 33.07 -0.31 -13.21
N LYS A 56 31.98 0.39 -13.58
CA LYS A 56 31.93 1.43 -14.61
C LYS A 56 32.25 2.83 -14.07
N GLY A 57 32.75 2.94 -12.84
CA GLY A 57 33.16 4.20 -12.23
C GLY A 57 32.01 5.07 -11.68
N VAL A 58 30.80 4.52 -11.53
CA VAL A 58 29.65 5.24 -10.99
C VAL A 58 29.79 5.38 -9.46
N SER A 59 29.65 6.59 -8.95
CA SER A 59 29.72 6.86 -7.53
C SER A 59 28.53 6.25 -6.75
N GLN A 60 28.73 5.95 -5.48
CA GLN A 60 27.68 5.41 -4.62
C GLN A 60 26.45 6.34 -4.53
N ALA A 61 26.68 7.66 -4.47
CA ALA A 61 25.60 8.65 -4.46
C ALA A 61 24.78 8.60 -5.76
N MET A 62 25.45 8.41 -6.90
CA MET A 62 24.76 8.33 -8.20
C MET A 62 23.95 7.04 -8.32
N ILE A 63 24.46 5.92 -7.79
CA ILE A 63 23.71 4.66 -7.70
C ILE A 63 22.43 4.86 -6.88
N GLY A 64 22.54 5.51 -5.72
CA GLY A 64 21.37 5.85 -4.89
C GLY A 64 20.36 6.73 -5.63
N LEU A 65 20.82 7.71 -6.41
CA LEU A 65 19.94 8.54 -7.24
C LEU A 65 19.24 7.76 -8.36
N ILE A 66 19.90 6.78 -8.98
CA ILE A 66 19.28 5.90 -10.00
C ILE A 66 18.13 5.08 -9.38
N PHE A 67 18.26 4.63 -8.15
CA PHE A 67 17.14 4.00 -7.42
C PHE A 67 16.05 5.02 -7.05
N GLY A 68 16.45 6.19 -6.51
CA GLY A 68 15.53 7.22 -6.03
C GLY A 68 14.69 7.86 -7.14
N ILE A 69 15.25 8.09 -8.33
CA ILE A 69 14.50 8.69 -9.44
C ILE A 69 13.28 7.85 -9.85
N TYR A 70 13.38 6.54 -9.71
CA TYR A 70 12.27 5.65 -9.98
C TYR A 70 11.06 5.97 -9.08
N ALA A 71 11.27 6.09 -7.78
CA ALA A 71 10.21 6.42 -6.82
C ALA A 71 9.64 7.83 -7.09
N LEU A 72 10.49 8.80 -7.43
CA LEU A 72 10.07 10.16 -7.76
C LEU A 72 9.22 10.21 -9.03
N CYS A 73 9.63 9.52 -10.09
CA CYS A 73 8.86 9.42 -11.32
C CYS A 73 7.54 8.66 -11.12
N THR A 74 7.53 7.62 -10.29
CA THR A 74 6.31 6.88 -9.94
C THR A 74 5.33 7.78 -9.19
N LEU A 75 5.81 8.64 -8.26
CA LEU A 75 4.99 9.61 -7.56
C LEU A 75 4.27 10.54 -8.53
N VAL A 76 5.02 11.20 -9.40
CA VAL A 76 4.46 12.14 -10.39
C VAL A 76 3.54 11.42 -11.37
N GLY A 77 3.98 10.26 -11.87
CA GLY A 77 3.22 9.42 -12.78
C GLY A 77 1.88 8.99 -12.19
N SER A 78 1.85 8.54 -10.94
CA SER A 78 0.63 8.08 -10.28
C SER A 78 -0.42 9.19 -10.12
N LEU A 79 0.00 10.42 -9.79
CA LEU A 79 -0.90 11.56 -9.71
C LEU A 79 -1.49 11.92 -11.08
N LEU A 80 -0.64 12.03 -12.10
CA LEU A 80 -1.09 12.38 -13.44
C LEU A 80 -2.02 11.30 -14.03
N LEU A 81 -1.58 10.05 -13.97
CA LEU A 81 -2.32 8.93 -14.56
C LEU A 81 -3.60 8.60 -13.79
N GLY A 82 -3.60 8.74 -12.45
CA GLY A 82 -4.81 8.61 -11.64
C GLY A 82 -5.87 9.65 -12.01
N LYS A 83 -5.47 10.88 -12.32
CA LYS A 83 -6.37 11.94 -12.79
C LYS A 83 -6.98 11.65 -14.16
N TYR A 84 -6.16 11.14 -15.07
CA TYR A 84 -6.56 10.93 -16.48
C TYR A 84 -7.03 9.50 -16.78
N ILE A 85 -7.24 8.65 -15.78
CA ILE A 85 -7.60 7.23 -15.95
C ILE A 85 -8.88 7.02 -16.79
N VAL A 86 -9.86 7.92 -16.66
CA VAL A 86 -11.11 7.86 -17.41
C VAL A 86 -10.92 8.22 -18.89
N GLN A 87 -10.07 9.22 -19.15
CA GLN A 87 -9.83 9.69 -20.52
C GLN A 87 -8.95 8.70 -21.30
N ILE A 88 -7.95 8.11 -20.63
CA ILE A 88 -7.02 7.17 -21.24
C ILE A 88 -7.62 5.76 -21.28
N GLY A 89 -8.39 5.37 -20.27
CA GLY A 89 -8.95 4.04 -20.07
C GLY A 89 -8.07 3.14 -19.20
N ALA A 90 -8.66 2.60 -18.14
CA ALA A 90 -7.91 1.80 -17.15
C ALA A 90 -7.27 0.55 -17.78
N LYS A 91 -7.97 -0.17 -18.65
CA LYS A 91 -7.43 -1.34 -19.36
C LYS A 91 -6.24 -0.97 -20.23
N PHE A 92 -6.35 0.13 -20.99
CA PHE A 92 -5.25 0.61 -21.84
C PHE A 92 -4.03 1.00 -20.99
N MET A 93 -4.24 1.71 -19.88
CA MET A 93 -3.15 2.10 -18.97
C MET A 93 -2.42 0.90 -18.38
N ILE A 94 -3.14 -0.17 -17.99
CA ILE A 94 -2.53 -1.40 -17.49
C ILE A 94 -1.70 -2.05 -18.59
N VAL A 95 -2.27 -2.29 -19.75
CA VAL A 95 -1.62 -3.01 -20.86
C VAL A 95 -0.41 -2.23 -21.40
N ALA A 96 -0.59 -0.93 -21.66
CA ALA A 96 0.50 -0.07 -22.12
C ALA A 96 1.58 0.11 -21.06
N GLY A 97 1.20 0.25 -19.78
CA GLY A 97 2.12 0.35 -18.66
C GLY A 97 2.98 -0.90 -18.50
N LEU A 98 2.39 -2.08 -18.59
CA LEU A 98 3.12 -3.36 -18.56
C LEU A 98 4.05 -3.51 -19.77
N PHE A 99 3.59 -3.14 -20.96
CA PHE A 99 4.42 -3.16 -22.17
C PHE A 99 5.64 -2.25 -22.03
N VAL A 100 5.44 -1.01 -21.60
CA VAL A 100 6.52 -0.03 -21.39
C VAL A 100 7.47 -0.50 -20.28
N SER A 101 6.95 -1.00 -19.16
CA SER A 101 7.76 -1.53 -18.07
C SER A 101 8.60 -2.73 -18.51
N SER A 102 8.01 -3.68 -19.25
CA SER A 102 8.72 -4.87 -19.72
C SER A 102 9.84 -4.50 -20.69
N GLY A 103 9.54 -3.66 -21.68
CA GLY A 103 10.52 -3.17 -22.66
C GLY A 103 11.68 -2.41 -22.00
N SER A 104 11.36 -1.50 -21.07
CA SER A 104 12.38 -0.76 -20.31
C SER A 104 13.24 -1.67 -19.45
N THR A 105 12.68 -2.73 -18.86
CA THR A 105 13.44 -3.70 -18.08
C THR A 105 14.43 -4.47 -18.97
N VAL A 106 14.00 -4.92 -20.15
CA VAL A 106 14.89 -5.57 -21.12
C VAL A 106 15.99 -4.62 -21.57
N LEU A 107 15.64 -3.37 -21.92
CA LEU A 107 16.61 -2.36 -22.34
C LEU A 107 17.63 -2.06 -21.24
N PHE A 108 17.23 -2.07 -19.98
CA PHE A 108 18.15 -1.86 -18.87
C PHE A 108 19.22 -2.96 -18.79
N GLY A 109 18.88 -4.20 -19.15
CA GLY A 109 19.86 -5.29 -19.26
C GLY A 109 20.93 -5.05 -20.31
N PHE A 110 20.60 -4.43 -21.43
CA PHE A 110 21.56 -4.14 -22.51
C PHE A 110 22.46 -2.94 -22.21
N LEU A 111 22.22 -2.17 -21.15
CA LEU A 111 23.09 -1.06 -20.78
C LEU A 111 24.51 -1.49 -20.40
N ASP A 112 24.71 -2.73 -20.05
CA ASP A 112 26.07 -3.26 -19.79
C ASP A 112 27.02 -3.12 -20.98
N ARG A 113 26.50 -3.13 -22.20
CA ARG A 113 27.28 -2.95 -23.44
C ARG A 113 27.84 -1.53 -23.62
N VAL A 114 27.36 -0.57 -22.84
CA VAL A 114 27.84 0.80 -22.89
C VAL A 114 29.12 0.93 -22.08
N SER A 115 30.21 1.27 -22.75
CA SER A 115 31.55 1.39 -22.13
C SER A 115 31.78 2.74 -21.45
N ASP A 116 31.15 3.81 -21.94
CA ASP A 116 31.27 5.15 -21.35
C ASP A 116 30.43 5.29 -20.09
N GLY A 117 31.07 5.58 -18.95
CA GLY A 117 30.41 5.67 -17.65
C GLY A 117 29.37 6.80 -17.60
N THR A 118 29.59 7.94 -18.28
CA THR A 118 28.65 9.06 -18.31
C THR A 118 27.42 8.72 -19.13
N VAL A 119 27.60 8.14 -20.32
CA VAL A 119 26.49 7.68 -21.18
C VAL A 119 25.70 6.60 -20.49
N PHE A 120 26.38 5.66 -19.80
CA PHE A 120 25.74 4.61 -18.99
C PHE A 120 24.81 5.21 -17.92
N ILE A 121 25.29 6.21 -17.16
CA ILE A 121 24.49 6.89 -16.13
C ILE A 121 23.24 7.53 -16.74
N VAL A 122 23.39 8.31 -17.82
CA VAL A 122 22.27 8.99 -18.48
C VAL A 122 21.23 8.00 -18.98
N LEU A 123 21.65 6.90 -19.60
CA LEU A 123 20.74 5.87 -20.08
C LEU A 123 20.07 5.12 -18.92
N CYS A 124 20.76 4.89 -17.79
CA CYS A 124 20.14 4.35 -16.58
C CYS A 124 19.01 5.26 -16.08
N PHE A 125 19.22 6.58 -16.02
CA PHE A 125 18.17 7.52 -15.61
C PHE A 125 16.99 7.50 -16.58
N ILE A 126 17.23 7.57 -17.88
CA ILE A 126 16.15 7.56 -18.88
C ILE A 126 15.33 6.28 -18.80
N THR A 127 15.97 5.13 -18.79
CA THR A 127 15.26 3.84 -18.74
C THR A 127 14.51 3.65 -17.42
N ARG A 128 15.06 4.14 -16.29
CA ARG A 128 14.37 4.10 -14.98
C ARG A 128 13.16 5.03 -14.95
N CYS A 129 13.25 6.24 -15.52
CA CYS A 129 12.10 7.15 -15.62
C CYS A 129 10.98 6.54 -16.48
N ILE A 130 11.31 5.99 -17.65
CA ILE A 130 10.32 5.35 -18.53
C ILE A 130 9.69 4.14 -17.85
N ASN A 131 10.49 3.29 -17.19
CA ASN A 131 10.00 2.14 -16.43
C ASN A 131 9.05 2.57 -15.30
N ALA A 132 9.39 3.60 -14.55
CA ALA A 132 8.57 4.14 -13.46
C ALA A 132 7.21 4.65 -13.94
N ILE A 133 7.15 5.32 -15.12
CA ILE A 133 5.88 5.77 -15.72
C ILE A 133 5.03 4.56 -16.10
N GLY A 134 5.62 3.54 -16.74
CA GLY A 134 4.92 2.31 -17.07
C GLY A 134 4.38 1.58 -15.83
N PHE A 135 5.21 1.45 -14.80
CA PHE A 135 4.83 0.84 -13.53
C PHE A 135 3.70 1.62 -12.84
N SER A 136 3.80 2.95 -12.76
CA SER A 136 2.77 3.78 -12.14
C SER A 136 1.42 3.68 -12.87
N ALA A 137 1.44 3.59 -14.21
CA ALA A 137 0.24 3.38 -15.02
C ALA A 137 -0.44 2.05 -14.67
N ALA A 138 0.34 0.96 -14.65
CA ALA A 138 -0.18 -0.37 -14.34
C ALA A 138 -0.72 -0.45 -12.90
N VAL A 139 0.05 -0.01 -11.90
CA VAL A 139 -0.31 -0.12 -10.47
C VAL A 139 -1.50 0.77 -10.13
N THR A 140 -1.48 2.05 -10.51
CA THR A 140 -2.58 2.99 -10.21
C THR A 140 -3.90 2.51 -10.81
N SER A 141 -3.86 2.02 -12.06
CA SER A 141 -5.05 1.48 -12.72
C SER A 141 -5.48 0.14 -12.13
N SER A 142 -4.57 -0.71 -11.69
CA SER A 142 -4.89 -1.97 -11.02
C SER A 142 -5.68 -1.75 -9.73
N PHE A 143 -5.25 -0.83 -8.87
CA PHE A 143 -5.99 -0.47 -7.66
C PHE A 143 -7.40 0.05 -7.97
N ALA A 144 -7.53 0.92 -8.98
CA ALA A 144 -8.82 1.47 -9.38
C ALA A 144 -9.76 0.39 -9.96
N VAL A 145 -9.23 -0.54 -10.75
CA VAL A 145 -9.99 -1.67 -11.31
C VAL A 145 -10.43 -2.63 -10.20
N LEU A 146 -9.53 -2.99 -9.28
CA LEU A 146 -9.87 -3.84 -8.14
C LEU A 146 -10.98 -3.22 -7.30
N ALA A 147 -10.88 -1.94 -6.97
CA ALA A 147 -11.91 -1.23 -6.21
C ALA A 147 -13.25 -1.16 -6.94
N LYS A 148 -13.25 -1.07 -8.27
CA LYS A 148 -14.47 -1.08 -9.06
C LYS A 148 -15.13 -2.46 -9.15
N VAL A 149 -14.33 -3.52 -9.25
CA VAL A 149 -14.83 -4.91 -9.40
C VAL A 149 -15.25 -5.51 -8.04
N PHE A 150 -14.63 -5.04 -6.94
CA PHE A 150 -14.86 -5.55 -5.58
C PHE A 150 -15.16 -4.41 -4.59
N PRO A 151 -16.25 -3.65 -4.79
CA PRO A 151 -16.52 -2.48 -3.94
C PRO A 151 -16.72 -2.83 -2.47
N ASP A 152 -17.34 -3.97 -2.17
CA ASP A 152 -17.66 -4.40 -0.81
C ASP A 152 -16.51 -5.13 -0.10
N ASN A 153 -15.56 -5.69 -0.86
CA ASN A 153 -14.48 -6.56 -0.36
C ASN A 153 -13.10 -6.09 -0.79
N ILE A 154 -12.89 -4.78 -0.93
CA ILE A 154 -11.64 -4.23 -1.47
C ILE A 154 -10.44 -4.53 -0.59
N ALA A 155 -10.56 -4.44 0.74
CA ALA A 155 -9.45 -4.71 1.65
C ALA A 155 -9.08 -6.20 1.65
N THR A 156 -10.07 -7.09 1.57
CA THR A 156 -9.84 -8.54 1.43
C THR A 156 -9.06 -8.84 0.16
N VAL A 157 -9.49 -8.28 -0.97
CA VAL A 157 -8.85 -8.50 -2.26
C VAL A 157 -7.43 -7.94 -2.28
N LEU A 158 -7.21 -6.73 -1.73
CA LEU A 158 -5.87 -6.17 -1.58
C LEU A 158 -4.99 -7.04 -0.70
N GLY A 159 -5.51 -7.55 0.42
CA GLY A 159 -4.80 -8.48 1.28
C GLY A 159 -4.33 -9.75 0.55
N PHE A 160 -5.17 -10.30 -0.34
CA PHE A 160 -4.75 -11.42 -1.21
C PHE A 160 -3.71 -11.01 -2.24
N MET A 161 -3.80 -9.81 -2.82
CA MET A 161 -2.81 -9.30 -3.78
C MET A 161 -1.43 -9.11 -3.14
N GLU A 162 -1.38 -8.73 -1.86
CA GLU A 162 -0.13 -8.58 -1.12
C GLU A 162 0.67 -9.90 -0.96
N ILE A 163 0.02 -11.06 -1.03
CA ILE A 163 0.73 -12.35 -1.09
C ILE A 163 1.61 -12.40 -2.34
N PHE A 164 1.07 -12.02 -3.49
CA PHE A 164 1.79 -12.04 -4.77
C PHE A 164 2.87 -10.98 -4.83
N THR A 165 2.60 -9.80 -4.25
CA THR A 165 3.60 -8.74 -4.01
C THR A 165 4.77 -9.28 -3.19
N GLY A 166 4.49 -9.90 -2.05
CA GLY A 166 5.50 -10.49 -1.16
C GLY A 166 6.29 -11.61 -1.82
N LEU A 167 5.62 -12.53 -2.52
CA LEU A 167 6.28 -13.60 -3.26
C LEU A 167 7.23 -13.05 -4.33
N GLY A 168 6.84 -12.00 -5.06
CA GLY A 168 7.71 -11.34 -6.04
C GLY A 168 8.96 -10.73 -5.40
N LEU A 169 8.81 -10.06 -4.26
CA LEU A 169 9.91 -9.46 -3.51
C LEU A 169 10.87 -10.51 -2.93
N ILE A 170 10.35 -11.65 -2.45
CA ILE A 170 11.16 -12.73 -1.87
C ILE A 170 11.92 -13.49 -2.95
N LEU A 171 11.28 -13.78 -4.08
CA LEU A 171 11.87 -14.61 -5.14
C LEU A 171 12.80 -13.82 -6.07
N GLY A 172 12.58 -12.52 -6.24
CA GLY A 172 13.37 -11.69 -7.16
C GLY A 172 14.87 -11.70 -6.89
N PRO A 173 15.35 -11.35 -5.67
CA PRO A 173 16.77 -11.28 -5.38
C PRO A 173 17.51 -12.61 -5.55
N PRO A 174 17.05 -13.78 -5.03
CA PRO A 174 17.68 -15.06 -5.25
C PRO A 174 17.72 -15.46 -6.72
N LEU A 175 16.61 -15.25 -7.44
CA LEU A 175 16.51 -15.54 -8.87
C LEU A 175 17.48 -14.67 -9.67
N GLY A 176 17.51 -13.36 -9.37
CA GLY A 176 18.42 -12.42 -10.01
C GLY A 176 19.88 -12.74 -9.77
N GLY A 177 20.24 -13.04 -8.53
CA GLY A 177 21.61 -13.43 -8.17
C GLY A 177 22.05 -14.72 -8.86
N TRP A 178 21.20 -15.73 -8.91
CA TRP A 178 21.48 -16.98 -9.60
C TRP A 178 21.64 -16.79 -11.12
N LEU A 179 20.70 -16.06 -11.75
CA LEU A 179 20.79 -15.77 -13.18
C LEU A 179 22.03 -14.94 -13.53
N TYR A 180 22.37 -13.95 -12.70
CA TYR A 180 23.55 -13.12 -12.86
C TYR A 180 24.84 -13.95 -12.78
N GLN A 181 24.97 -14.82 -11.77
CA GLN A 181 26.15 -15.66 -11.60
C GLN A 181 26.32 -16.68 -12.71
N SER A 182 25.21 -17.22 -13.24
CA SER A 182 25.24 -18.28 -14.26
C SER A 182 25.38 -17.75 -15.68
N PHE A 183 24.81 -16.59 -15.99
CA PHE A 183 24.64 -16.12 -17.37
C PHE A 183 25.07 -14.66 -17.60
N GLY A 184 25.52 -13.95 -16.56
CA GLY A 184 25.96 -12.56 -16.66
C GLY A 184 24.83 -11.53 -16.46
N TYR A 185 25.20 -10.25 -16.67
CA TYR A 185 24.36 -9.09 -16.31
C TYR A 185 23.05 -8.98 -17.11
N GLU A 186 23.06 -9.31 -18.39
CA GLU A 186 21.91 -9.10 -19.29
C GLU A 186 20.73 -10.02 -18.95
N ILE A 187 21.00 -11.27 -18.63
CA ILE A 187 20.00 -12.34 -18.56
C ILE A 187 18.96 -12.13 -17.46
N PRO A 188 19.27 -11.69 -16.23
CA PRO A 188 18.24 -11.37 -15.23
C PRO A 188 17.18 -10.40 -15.74
N PHE A 189 17.59 -9.34 -16.43
CA PHE A 189 16.69 -8.32 -16.95
C PHE A 189 15.89 -8.81 -18.17
N VAL A 190 16.51 -9.53 -19.06
CA VAL A 190 15.83 -10.11 -20.22
C VAL A 190 14.79 -11.13 -19.75
N PHE A 191 15.15 -12.02 -18.81
CA PHE A 191 14.24 -13.01 -18.25
C PHE A 191 13.03 -12.37 -17.59
N THR A 192 13.24 -11.41 -16.67
CA THR A 192 12.15 -10.76 -15.95
C THR A 192 11.33 -9.82 -16.84
N GLY A 193 11.97 -9.13 -17.77
CA GLY A 193 11.27 -8.32 -18.76
C GLY A 193 10.38 -9.16 -19.67
N CYS A 194 10.85 -10.34 -20.13
CA CYS A 194 10.04 -11.28 -20.89
C CYS A 194 8.90 -11.88 -20.05
N LEU A 195 9.15 -12.21 -18.77
CA LEU A 195 8.12 -12.67 -17.84
C LEU A 195 6.99 -11.62 -17.70
N LEU A 196 7.35 -10.35 -17.52
CA LEU A 196 6.40 -9.26 -17.46
C LEU A 196 5.69 -9.06 -18.82
N PHE A 197 6.42 -9.22 -19.93
CA PHE A 197 5.86 -9.09 -21.28
C PHE A 197 4.77 -10.14 -21.58
N VAL A 198 4.93 -11.37 -21.09
CA VAL A 198 3.91 -12.43 -21.22
C VAL A 198 2.59 -12.05 -20.53
N THR A 199 2.64 -11.22 -19.49
CA THR A 199 1.43 -10.73 -18.84
C THR A 199 0.65 -9.73 -19.70
N VAL A 200 1.27 -9.08 -20.69
CA VAL A 200 0.63 -8.08 -21.56
C VAL A 200 -0.53 -8.69 -22.38
N PRO A 201 -0.32 -9.72 -23.23
CA PRO A 201 -1.41 -10.34 -23.97
C PRO A 201 -2.42 -11.03 -23.04
N LEU A 202 -1.98 -11.60 -21.92
CA LEU A 202 -2.85 -12.18 -20.91
C LEU A 202 -3.85 -11.13 -20.39
N ASN A 203 -3.36 -9.97 -19.97
CA ASN A 203 -4.20 -8.89 -19.43
C ASN A 203 -5.05 -8.22 -20.51
N LEU A 204 -4.53 -8.11 -21.73
CA LEU A 204 -5.31 -7.60 -22.87
C LEU A 204 -6.55 -8.46 -23.15
N TRP A 205 -6.42 -9.77 -22.99
CA TRP A 205 -7.50 -10.72 -23.25
C TRP A 205 -8.46 -10.87 -22.07
N ILE A 206 -7.95 -10.89 -20.84
CA ILE A 206 -8.75 -11.16 -19.63
C ILE A 206 -9.49 -9.93 -19.11
N LEU A 207 -8.84 -8.75 -19.12
CA LEU A 207 -9.42 -7.57 -18.50
C LEU A 207 -10.61 -7.02 -19.32
N PRO A 208 -11.75 -6.74 -18.66
CA PRO A 208 -12.88 -6.08 -19.31
C PRO A 208 -12.54 -4.62 -19.64
N SER A 209 -13.22 -4.08 -20.63
CA SER A 209 -13.25 -2.64 -20.88
C SER A 209 -14.21 -1.99 -19.86
N PHE A 210 -13.81 -0.88 -19.29
CA PHE A 210 -14.65 -0.11 -18.37
C PHE A 210 -15.07 1.16 -19.07
N ASP A 211 -16.37 1.28 -19.35
CA ASP A 211 -16.95 2.55 -19.77
C ASP A 211 -16.97 3.49 -18.60
N ALA A 212 -16.39 4.66 -18.74
CA ALA A 212 -16.30 5.63 -17.69
C ALA A 212 -16.69 7.01 -18.22
N VAL A 213 -17.60 7.66 -17.51
CA VAL A 213 -18.02 9.02 -17.79
C VAL A 213 -17.06 9.96 -17.05
N PRO A 214 -16.47 10.96 -17.75
CA PRO A 214 -15.66 11.95 -17.09
C PRO A 214 -16.47 12.76 -16.09
N SER A 215 -16.08 12.76 -14.82
CA SER A 215 -16.65 13.67 -13.83
C SER A 215 -15.84 14.96 -13.81
N SER A 216 -16.48 16.08 -14.11
CA SER A 216 -15.85 17.40 -14.19
C SER A 216 -15.53 18.00 -12.81
N GLN A 217 -16.08 17.44 -11.74
CA GLN A 217 -15.97 18.00 -10.38
C GLN A 217 -14.88 17.35 -9.52
N ASN A 218 -14.30 16.24 -9.93
CA ASN A 218 -13.33 15.51 -9.14
C ASN A 218 -11.92 16.08 -9.33
N SER A 219 -11.33 16.56 -8.24
CA SER A 219 -9.98 17.12 -8.21
C SER A 219 -9.17 16.58 -7.04
N PHE A 220 -7.86 16.32 -7.26
CA PHE A 220 -6.93 16.01 -6.17
C PHE A 220 -6.92 17.06 -5.08
N LEU A 221 -7.00 18.34 -5.44
CA LEU A 221 -7.01 19.45 -4.47
C LEU A 221 -8.22 19.32 -3.54
N ARG A 222 -9.42 19.05 -4.08
CA ARG A 222 -10.62 18.83 -3.26
C ARG A 222 -10.48 17.61 -2.35
N LEU A 223 -9.84 16.53 -2.82
CA LEU A 223 -9.57 15.35 -2.02
C LEU A 223 -8.57 15.67 -0.89
N CYS A 224 -7.48 16.37 -1.20
CA CYS A 224 -6.46 16.79 -0.23
C CYS A 224 -6.91 17.88 0.75
N THR A 225 -8.06 18.56 0.54
CA THR A 225 -8.59 19.50 1.56
C THR A 225 -9.19 18.78 2.76
N ARG A 226 -9.42 17.48 2.67
CA ARG A 226 -10.05 16.70 3.75
C ARG A 226 -8.98 16.19 4.73
N ILE A 227 -9.06 16.67 5.96
CA ILE A 227 -8.11 16.35 7.03
C ILE A 227 -7.97 14.82 7.25
N LYS A 228 -9.07 14.07 7.15
CA LYS A 228 -9.08 12.61 7.27
C LYS A 228 -8.21 11.96 6.19
N ILE A 229 -8.30 12.41 4.94
CA ILE A 229 -7.48 11.94 3.82
C ILE A 229 -6.00 12.27 4.06
N LEU A 230 -5.69 13.50 4.50
CA LEU A 230 -4.30 13.90 4.79
C LEU A 230 -3.68 13.06 5.90
N LEU A 231 -4.46 12.74 6.94
CA LEU A 231 -3.98 11.89 8.03
C LEU A 231 -3.70 10.46 7.55
N ILE A 232 -4.59 9.89 6.73
CA ILE A 232 -4.35 8.56 6.12
C ILE A 232 -3.13 8.61 5.19
N CYS A 233 -2.99 9.65 4.37
CA CYS A 233 -1.81 9.85 3.55
C CYS A 233 -0.53 9.92 4.39
N PHE A 234 -0.56 10.61 5.54
CA PHE A 234 0.60 10.68 6.43
C PHE A 234 0.94 9.30 7.02
N VAL A 235 -0.06 8.50 7.38
CA VAL A 235 0.16 7.11 7.81
C VAL A 235 0.80 6.29 6.69
N VAL A 236 0.25 6.31 5.48
CA VAL A 236 0.82 5.59 4.32
C VAL A 236 2.27 6.03 4.05
N PHE A 237 2.54 7.33 4.11
CA PHE A 237 3.88 7.89 3.96
C PHE A 237 4.86 7.34 5.01
N THR A 238 4.46 7.31 6.29
CA THR A 238 5.35 6.81 7.35
C THR A 238 5.63 5.32 7.24
N LEU A 239 4.63 4.52 6.82
CA LEU A 239 4.79 3.08 6.60
C LEU A 239 5.75 2.79 5.43
N SER A 240 5.51 3.42 4.29
CA SER A 240 6.37 3.23 3.11
C SER A 240 7.79 3.77 3.33
N SER A 241 7.92 4.89 4.08
CA SER A 241 9.22 5.41 4.51
C SER A 241 9.96 4.40 5.40
N GLY A 242 9.26 3.75 6.33
CA GLY A 242 9.83 2.71 7.18
C GLY A 242 10.35 1.51 6.38
N LEU A 243 9.57 1.05 5.39
CA LEU A 243 10.01 -0.03 4.49
C LEU A 243 11.23 0.37 3.68
N GLY A 244 11.21 1.54 3.04
CA GLY A 244 12.34 2.03 2.25
C GLY A 244 13.60 2.25 3.10
N PHE A 245 13.45 2.69 4.35
CA PHE A 245 14.55 2.77 5.31
C PHE A 245 15.16 1.39 5.58
N LEU A 246 14.33 0.37 5.86
CA LEU A 246 14.81 -0.99 6.12
C LEU A 246 15.51 -1.59 4.88
N ASP A 247 14.96 -1.39 3.69
CA ASP A 247 15.57 -1.88 2.45
C ASP A 247 16.99 -1.33 2.24
N ALA A 248 17.23 -0.07 2.64
CA ALA A 248 18.52 0.58 2.46
C ALA A 248 19.55 0.31 3.57
N THR A 249 19.10 0.09 4.80
CA THR A 249 19.99 0.17 5.96
C THR A 249 20.09 -1.11 6.79
N LEU A 250 19.05 -1.96 6.78
CA LEU A 250 19.01 -3.17 7.60
C LEU A 250 20.12 -4.16 7.26
N SER A 251 20.47 -4.29 5.97
CA SER A 251 21.55 -5.18 5.52
C SER A 251 22.90 -4.77 6.12
N ILE A 252 23.20 -3.48 6.10
CA ILE A 252 24.45 -2.93 6.62
C ILE A 252 24.52 -3.16 8.14
N PHE A 253 23.46 -2.81 8.86
CA PHE A 253 23.35 -3.04 10.30
C PHE A 253 23.53 -4.51 10.68
N ALA A 254 22.88 -5.43 9.94
CA ALA A 254 22.97 -6.85 10.21
C ALA A 254 24.37 -7.42 10.00
N ILE A 255 25.11 -6.93 9.00
CA ILE A 255 26.50 -7.35 8.74
C ILE A 255 27.46 -6.73 9.79
N GLU A 256 27.36 -5.43 10.03
CA GLU A 256 28.33 -4.70 10.87
C GLU A 256 28.12 -4.90 12.36
N LYS A 257 26.87 -4.89 12.85
CA LYS A 257 26.54 -4.97 14.28
C LYS A 257 26.19 -6.39 14.76
N LEU A 258 25.52 -7.19 13.90
CA LEU A 258 25.10 -8.55 14.25
C LEU A 258 26.06 -9.62 13.69
N ASN A 259 27.10 -9.24 12.95
CA ASN A 259 28.11 -10.12 12.34
C ASN A 259 27.48 -11.23 11.45
N LEU A 260 26.39 -10.90 10.72
CA LEU A 260 25.73 -11.85 9.84
C LEU A 260 26.42 -11.91 8.47
N SER A 261 26.40 -13.09 7.88
CA SER A 261 26.80 -13.27 6.47
C SER A 261 25.72 -12.68 5.53
N ALA A 262 26.11 -12.30 4.33
CA ALA A 262 25.16 -11.78 3.32
C ALA A 262 23.98 -12.74 3.05
N GLY A 263 24.21 -14.06 3.09
CA GLY A 263 23.15 -15.05 2.95
C GLY A 263 22.16 -15.04 4.13
N SER A 264 22.66 -14.84 5.36
CA SER A 264 21.84 -14.77 6.57
C SER A 264 20.99 -13.48 6.61
N VAL A 265 21.43 -12.39 5.99
CA VAL A 265 20.64 -11.16 5.85
C VAL A 265 19.39 -11.40 5.02
N GLY A 266 19.47 -12.19 3.96
CA GLY A 266 18.29 -12.59 3.18
C GLY A 266 17.25 -13.34 4.02
N LEU A 267 17.70 -14.23 4.90
CA LEU A 267 16.82 -14.93 5.84
C LEU A 267 16.21 -13.96 6.87
N LEU A 268 16.96 -12.95 7.32
CA LEU A 268 16.46 -11.92 8.23
C LEU A 268 15.30 -11.14 7.60
N MET A 269 15.40 -10.79 6.31
CA MET A 269 14.34 -10.10 5.56
C MET A 269 13.05 -10.93 5.43
N ILE A 270 13.15 -12.27 5.42
CA ILE A 270 11.98 -13.15 5.45
C ILE A 270 11.18 -12.95 6.75
N GLY A 271 11.85 -12.63 7.85
CA GLY A 271 11.22 -12.31 9.13
C GLY A 271 10.23 -11.12 9.06
N LEU A 272 10.41 -10.20 8.13
CA LEU A 272 9.48 -9.11 7.83
C LEU A 272 8.41 -9.54 6.81
N SER A 273 8.84 -10.11 5.69
CA SER A 273 7.98 -10.33 4.52
C SER A 273 6.97 -11.46 4.74
N LEU A 274 7.37 -12.54 5.41
CA LEU A 274 6.50 -13.70 5.65
C LEU A 274 5.33 -13.38 6.59
N PRO A 275 5.51 -12.74 7.75
CA PRO A 275 4.40 -12.33 8.61
C PRO A 275 3.48 -11.33 7.92
N TYR A 276 4.03 -10.38 7.15
CA TYR A 276 3.25 -9.43 6.36
C TYR A 276 2.35 -10.14 5.35
N GLY A 277 2.91 -11.02 4.51
CA GLY A 277 2.15 -11.74 3.49
C GLY A 277 1.13 -12.72 4.07
N ALA A 278 1.48 -13.44 5.16
CA ALA A 278 0.58 -14.38 5.81
C ALA A 278 -0.60 -13.70 6.52
N ALA A 279 -0.38 -12.52 7.12
CA ALA A 279 -1.40 -11.78 7.84
C ALA A 279 -2.31 -10.95 6.92
N SER A 280 -1.86 -10.59 5.71
CA SER A 280 -2.57 -9.65 4.83
C SER A 280 -3.99 -10.10 4.46
N PRO A 281 -4.28 -11.37 4.11
CA PRO A 281 -5.66 -11.79 3.84
C PRO A 281 -6.55 -11.73 5.08
N VAL A 282 -5.99 -12.06 6.25
CA VAL A 282 -6.73 -12.06 7.52
C VAL A 282 -7.18 -10.64 7.87
N PHE A 283 -6.25 -9.68 7.85
CA PHE A 283 -6.58 -8.28 8.10
C PHE A 283 -7.47 -7.67 7.02
N GLY A 284 -7.37 -8.14 5.77
CA GLY A 284 -8.27 -7.77 4.69
C GLY A 284 -9.72 -8.16 5.01
N VAL A 285 -9.95 -9.43 5.34
CA VAL A 285 -11.27 -9.94 5.72
C VAL A 285 -11.84 -9.21 6.95
N ILE A 286 -11.03 -9.00 7.99
CA ILE A 286 -11.45 -8.27 9.18
C ILE A 286 -11.83 -6.84 8.83
N SER A 287 -11.05 -6.16 8.00
CA SER A 287 -11.30 -4.79 7.56
C SER A 287 -12.61 -4.64 6.79
N ASP A 288 -12.95 -5.59 5.93
CA ASP A 288 -14.20 -5.52 5.15
C ASP A 288 -15.42 -5.93 5.98
N LYS A 289 -15.28 -6.98 6.80
CA LYS A 289 -16.37 -7.45 7.66
C LYS A 289 -16.76 -6.44 8.74
N TYR A 290 -15.80 -5.68 9.25
CA TYR A 290 -15.99 -4.72 10.33
C TYR A 290 -15.42 -3.32 9.98
N PRO A 291 -16.06 -2.55 9.08
CA PRO A 291 -15.53 -1.24 8.63
C PRO A 291 -15.28 -0.25 9.78
N SER A 292 -16.04 -0.35 10.87
CA SER A 292 -15.88 0.51 12.06
C SER A 292 -14.55 0.35 12.79
N ILE A 293 -13.89 -0.82 12.65
CA ILE A 293 -12.59 -1.08 13.30
C ILE A 293 -11.40 -0.63 12.45
N ARG A 294 -11.57 -0.29 11.18
CA ARG A 294 -10.48 0.13 10.27
C ARG A 294 -9.59 1.23 10.89
N LYS A 295 -10.23 2.25 11.47
CA LYS A 295 -9.53 3.36 12.15
C LYS A 295 -8.63 2.85 13.29
N TRP A 296 -9.13 1.93 14.11
CA TRP A 296 -8.40 1.37 15.24
C TRP A 296 -7.32 0.38 14.79
N MET A 297 -7.53 -0.37 13.71
CA MET A 297 -6.49 -1.20 13.11
C MET A 297 -5.29 -0.34 12.69
N MET A 298 -5.53 0.79 12.01
CA MET A 298 -4.47 1.72 11.62
C MET A 298 -3.72 2.29 12.84
N VAL A 299 -4.44 2.66 13.90
CA VAL A 299 -3.83 3.22 15.12
C VAL A 299 -3.00 2.17 15.85
N ILE A 300 -3.58 1.00 16.16
CA ILE A 300 -2.91 -0.06 16.93
C ILE A 300 -1.70 -0.59 16.16
N GLY A 301 -1.86 -0.83 14.86
CA GLY A 301 -0.77 -1.26 14.00
C GLY A 301 0.34 -0.21 13.91
N GLY A 302 -0.02 1.07 13.71
CA GLY A 302 0.95 2.17 13.68
C GLY A 302 1.73 2.32 15.00
N MET A 303 1.06 2.20 16.14
CA MET A 303 1.70 2.22 17.47
C MET A 303 2.64 1.03 17.66
N ALA A 304 2.21 -0.18 17.29
CA ALA A 304 3.06 -1.37 17.36
C ALA A 304 4.28 -1.28 16.43
N THR A 305 4.11 -0.74 15.22
CA THR A 305 5.21 -0.47 14.29
C THR A 305 6.19 0.53 14.88
N ALA A 306 5.70 1.62 15.46
CA ALA A 306 6.54 2.65 16.08
C ALA A 306 7.39 2.08 17.23
N VAL A 307 6.78 1.30 18.13
CA VAL A 307 7.49 0.64 19.23
C VAL A 307 8.53 -0.35 18.69
N SER A 308 8.16 -1.13 17.66
CA SER A 308 9.07 -2.10 17.06
C SER A 308 10.31 -1.45 16.44
N PHE A 309 10.16 -0.29 15.78
CA PHE A 309 11.31 0.47 15.27
C PHE A 309 12.25 0.95 16.38
N CYS A 310 11.73 1.31 17.56
CA CYS A 310 12.56 1.72 18.71
C CYS A 310 13.39 0.57 19.28
N PHE A 311 12.95 -0.70 19.10
CA PHE A 311 13.63 -1.89 19.59
C PHE A 311 14.32 -2.71 18.51
N LEU A 312 14.11 -2.40 17.23
CA LEU A 312 14.70 -3.11 16.09
C LEU A 312 16.23 -3.00 16.07
N GLY A 313 16.75 -1.77 16.22
CA GLY A 313 18.06 -1.48 16.72
C GLY A 313 17.83 -0.70 18.02
N PRO A 314 17.96 -1.34 19.19
CA PRO A 314 17.54 -0.70 20.43
C PRO A 314 18.16 0.68 20.57
N LEU A 315 17.31 1.69 20.78
CA LEU A 315 17.80 3.06 21.00
C LEU A 315 18.84 3.07 22.13
N PRO A 316 19.97 3.76 21.96
CA PRO A 316 21.02 3.82 22.97
C PRO A 316 20.55 4.28 24.36
N VAL A 317 19.42 5.03 24.39
CA VAL A 317 18.77 5.48 25.64
C VAL A 317 18.31 4.31 26.53
N PHE A 318 17.96 3.18 25.93
CA PHE A 318 17.51 1.99 26.70
C PHE A 318 18.66 1.17 27.27
N HIS A 319 19.91 1.44 26.89
CA HIS A 319 21.11 0.69 27.30
C HIS A 319 21.03 -0.82 26.99
N ILE A 320 20.21 -1.22 26.00
CA ILE A 320 20.06 -2.60 25.53
C ILE A 320 21.03 -2.81 24.37
N LYS A 321 21.82 -3.88 24.41
CA LYS A 321 22.71 -4.24 23.29
C LYS A 321 21.89 -4.82 22.12
N SER A 322 22.28 -4.48 20.90
CA SER A 322 21.70 -5.08 19.68
C SER A 322 21.94 -6.59 19.66
N GLN A 323 20.88 -7.38 19.57
CA GLN A 323 20.91 -8.85 19.58
C GLN A 323 20.05 -9.40 18.44
N LEU A 324 20.53 -10.44 17.80
CA LEU A 324 19.87 -11.04 16.64
C LEU A 324 18.42 -11.47 16.93
N TRP A 325 18.18 -12.14 18.07
CA TRP A 325 16.82 -12.60 18.42
C TRP A 325 15.83 -11.43 18.58
N LEU A 326 16.29 -10.31 19.14
CA LEU A 326 15.47 -9.11 19.32
C LEU A 326 15.14 -8.47 17.96
N THR A 327 16.14 -8.35 17.09
CA THR A 327 15.95 -7.82 15.73
C THR A 327 14.97 -8.71 14.94
N VAL A 328 15.10 -10.03 14.99
CA VAL A 328 14.17 -10.97 14.33
C VAL A 328 12.76 -10.82 14.89
N LEU A 329 12.61 -10.77 16.22
CA LEU A 329 11.30 -10.60 16.87
C LEU A 329 10.65 -9.29 16.45
N MET A 330 11.42 -8.18 16.45
CA MET A 330 10.88 -6.88 16.04
C MET A 330 10.52 -6.84 14.56
N LEU A 331 11.28 -7.47 13.67
CA LEU A 331 10.93 -7.59 12.26
C LEU A 331 9.61 -8.37 12.05
N ILE A 332 9.39 -9.44 12.80
CA ILE A 332 8.12 -10.19 12.77
C ILE A 332 6.98 -9.28 13.23
N VAL A 333 7.16 -8.53 14.32
CA VAL A 333 6.13 -7.60 14.83
C VAL A 333 5.90 -6.47 13.82
N VAL A 334 6.95 -5.92 13.20
CA VAL A 334 6.82 -4.92 12.12
C VAL A 334 6.01 -5.49 10.96
N GLY A 335 6.29 -6.72 10.52
CA GLY A 335 5.54 -7.36 9.43
C GLY A 335 4.03 -7.45 9.71
N PHE A 336 3.65 -7.92 10.89
CA PHE A 336 2.24 -7.97 11.31
C PHE A 336 1.60 -6.59 11.47
N SER A 337 2.27 -5.68 12.18
CA SER A 337 1.72 -4.37 12.51
C SER A 337 1.62 -3.45 11.29
N LEU A 338 2.58 -3.52 10.41
CA LEU A 338 2.59 -2.78 9.15
C LEU A 338 1.47 -3.25 8.23
N CYS A 339 1.25 -4.56 8.14
CA CYS A 339 0.13 -5.15 7.41
C CYS A 339 -1.21 -4.71 7.99
N MET A 340 -1.39 -4.80 9.31
CA MET A 340 -2.60 -4.37 10.02
C MET A 340 -2.93 -2.91 9.78
N THR A 341 -1.91 -2.05 9.61
CA THR A 341 -2.08 -0.63 9.33
C THR A 341 -2.34 -0.36 7.85
N CYS A 342 -1.59 -1.00 6.94
CA CYS A 342 -1.60 -0.70 5.52
C CYS A 342 -2.89 -1.16 4.83
N ILE A 343 -3.35 -2.39 5.09
CA ILE A 343 -4.48 -3.00 4.38
C ILE A 343 -5.77 -2.18 4.45
N PRO A 344 -6.20 -1.63 5.61
CA PRO A 344 -7.44 -0.84 5.67
C PRO A 344 -7.31 0.57 5.08
N THR A 345 -6.09 1.09 4.87
CA THR A 345 -5.89 2.50 4.47
C THR A 345 -6.56 2.85 3.15
N PHE A 346 -6.40 2.02 2.13
CA PHE A 346 -6.97 2.28 0.80
C PHE A 346 -8.51 2.23 0.82
N ALA A 347 -9.09 1.23 1.51
CA ALA A 347 -10.54 1.13 1.68
C ALA A 347 -11.12 2.32 2.46
N GLU A 348 -10.40 2.79 3.48
CA GLU A 348 -10.80 3.96 4.27
C GLU A 348 -10.67 5.28 3.48
N MET A 349 -9.69 5.40 2.59
CA MET A 349 -9.57 6.53 1.67
C MET A 349 -10.76 6.59 0.70
N ILE A 350 -11.18 5.45 0.12
CA ILE A 350 -12.35 5.37 -0.74
C ILE A 350 -13.61 5.76 0.04
N ALA A 351 -13.83 5.17 1.21
CA ALA A 351 -14.99 5.48 2.06
C ALA A 351 -15.04 6.98 2.40
N CYS A 352 -13.91 7.57 2.77
CA CYS A 352 -13.81 8.99 3.06
C CYS A 352 -14.10 9.87 1.83
N ALA A 353 -13.69 9.47 0.62
CA ALA A 353 -14.01 10.18 -0.60
C ALA A 353 -15.54 10.20 -0.84
N HIS A 354 -16.22 9.06 -0.71
CA HIS A 354 -17.67 8.94 -0.87
C HIS A 354 -18.41 9.75 0.22
N GLU A 355 -17.99 9.68 1.49
CA GLU A 355 -18.54 10.51 2.59
C GLU A 355 -18.47 12.02 2.30
N ASN A 356 -17.49 12.45 1.49
CA ASN A 356 -17.30 13.86 1.13
C ASN A 356 -17.93 14.27 -0.22
N GLY A 357 -18.85 13.45 -0.74
CA GLY A 357 -19.63 13.74 -1.94
C GLY A 357 -18.86 13.60 -3.25
N PHE A 358 -17.86 12.73 -3.27
CA PHE A 358 -17.30 12.26 -4.53
C PHE A 358 -18.20 11.17 -5.12
N GLU A 359 -18.47 11.26 -6.40
CA GLU A 359 -19.32 10.29 -7.11
C GLU A 359 -18.69 8.90 -7.13
N GLU A 360 -19.52 7.87 -7.02
CA GLU A 360 -19.09 6.50 -7.22
C GLU A 360 -18.74 6.29 -8.68
N GLY A 361 -17.49 5.94 -8.95
CA GLY A 361 -17.05 5.71 -10.32
C GLY A 361 -15.53 5.63 -10.49
N LEU A 362 -15.10 5.24 -11.69
CA LEU A 362 -13.70 5.05 -12.02
C LEU A 362 -12.86 6.36 -11.86
N SER A 363 -13.50 7.52 -12.05
CA SER A 363 -12.84 8.82 -11.86
C SER A 363 -12.36 9.01 -10.41
N THR A 364 -13.25 8.80 -9.43
CA THR A 364 -12.92 8.89 -8.01
C THR A 364 -11.92 7.80 -7.60
N LEU A 365 -12.13 6.56 -8.04
CA LEU A 365 -11.21 5.46 -7.75
C LEU A 365 -9.82 5.71 -8.34
N GLY A 366 -9.73 6.29 -9.53
CA GLY A 366 -8.46 6.69 -10.14
C GLY A 366 -7.73 7.79 -9.35
N LEU A 367 -8.45 8.79 -8.85
CA LEU A 367 -7.87 9.82 -7.98
C LEU A 367 -7.36 9.24 -6.65
N VAL A 368 -8.15 8.40 -6.00
CA VAL A 368 -7.76 7.77 -4.72
C VAL A 368 -6.56 6.85 -4.91
N SER A 369 -6.58 6.00 -5.95
CA SER A 369 -5.46 5.10 -6.24
C SER A 369 -4.19 5.85 -6.66
N GLY A 370 -4.34 6.91 -7.44
CA GLY A 370 -3.23 7.79 -7.82
C GLY A 370 -2.60 8.49 -6.61
N LEU A 371 -3.43 9.00 -5.70
CA LEU A 371 -2.96 9.62 -4.46
C LEU A 371 -2.28 8.62 -3.53
N PHE A 372 -2.87 7.44 -3.35
CA PHE A 372 -2.29 6.36 -2.54
C PHE A 372 -0.92 5.94 -3.08
N SER A 373 -0.82 5.65 -4.39
CA SER A 373 0.43 5.24 -5.02
C SER A 373 1.50 6.34 -4.99
N ALA A 374 1.09 7.60 -5.13
CA ALA A 374 1.99 8.74 -5.05
C ALA A 374 2.57 8.92 -3.64
N VAL A 375 1.73 8.84 -2.62
CA VAL A 375 2.16 8.96 -1.22
C VAL A 375 3.04 7.79 -0.83
N TRP A 376 2.72 6.57 -1.27
CA TRP A 376 3.56 5.39 -1.08
C TRP A 376 4.95 5.60 -1.69
N SER A 377 5.02 6.09 -2.94
CA SER A 377 6.28 6.37 -3.63
C SER A 377 7.07 7.49 -2.97
N ALA A 378 6.39 8.52 -2.42
CA ALA A 378 7.04 9.57 -1.65
C ALA A 378 7.77 9.03 -0.43
N GLY A 379 7.13 8.12 0.32
CA GLY A 379 7.76 7.45 1.45
C GLY A 379 8.92 6.55 1.05
N MET A 380 8.76 5.77 -0.04
CA MET A 380 9.83 4.92 -0.59
C MET A 380 11.04 5.72 -1.10
N PHE A 381 10.86 6.98 -1.46
CA PHE A 381 11.97 7.91 -1.74
C PHE A 381 12.58 8.48 -0.48
N PHE A 382 11.74 8.93 0.45
CA PHE A 382 12.17 9.60 1.69
C PHE A 382 12.91 8.65 2.64
N GLY A 383 12.41 7.41 2.80
CA GLY A 383 12.97 6.42 3.73
C GLY A 383 14.45 6.14 3.51
N PRO A 384 14.84 5.66 2.34
CA PRO A 384 16.24 5.39 2.02
C PRO A 384 17.12 6.63 2.05
N THR A 385 16.62 7.75 1.54
CA THR A 385 17.39 9.00 1.41
C THR A 385 17.66 9.62 2.78
N PHE A 386 16.61 9.90 3.53
CA PHE A 386 16.70 10.56 4.82
C PHE A 386 17.18 9.60 5.92
N GLY A 387 16.65 8.37 5.93
CA GLY A 387 17.06 7.33 6.86
C GLY A 387 18.52 6.90 6.65
N GLY A 388 18.96 6.77 5.40
CA GLY A 388 20.37 6.51 5.07
C GLY A 388 21.31 7.63 5.52
N TYR A 389 20.91 8.89 5.33
CA TYR A 389 21.68 10.04 5.82
C TYR A 389 21.83 10.05 7.35
N ILE A 390 20.73 9.81 8.08
CA ILE A 390 20.77 9.74 9.55
C ILE A 390 21.62 8.56 10.01
N THR A 391 21.52 7.41 9.33
CA THR A 391 22.33 6.23 9.66
C THR A 391 23.83 6.49 9.51
N GLN A 392 24.23 7.26 8.51
CA GLN A 392 25.63 7.66 8.35
C GLN A 392 26.09 8.66 9.41
N ALA A 393 25.20 9.52 9.89
CA ALA A 393 25.54 10.58 10.85
C ALA A 393 25.45 10.11 12.30
N LEU A 394 24.50 9.24 12.65
CA LEU A 394 24.13 8.92 14.04
C LEU A 394 23.95 7.41 14.31
N ASP A 395 24.33 6.53 13.44
CA ASP A 395 24.09 5.08 13.46
C ASP A 395 22.63 4.64 13.14
N PHE A 396 22.47 3.33 12.87
CA PHE A 396 21.20 2.69 12.54
C PHE A 396 20.15 2.83 13.66
N GLU A 397 20.59 2.69 14.92
CA GLU A 397 19.73 2.70 16.10
C GLU A 397 18.97 4.03 16.25
N TRP A 398 19.64 5.15 16.02
CA TRP A 398 19.02 6.47 16.03
C TRP A 398 18.10 6.67 14.82
N SER A 399 18.51 6.21 13.65
CA SER A 399 17.71 6.32 12.44
C SER A 399 16.40 5.52 12.56
N ALA A 400 16.47 4.29 13.09
CA ALA A 400 15.29 3.48 13.40
C ALA A 400 14.38 4.17 14.43
N GLY A 401 14.97 4.79 15.47
CA GLY A 401 14.22 5.57 16.45
C GLY A 401 13.50 6.78 15.86
N VAL A 402 14.14 7.51 14.94
CA VAL A 402 13.50 8.64 14.21
C VAL A 402 12.33 8.14 13.35
N GLN A 403 12.52 7.02 12.66
CA GLN A 403 11.44 6.40 11.88
C GLN A 403 10.27 5.95 12.79
N GLY A 404 10.58 5.36 13.94
CA GLY A 404 9.59 5.02 14.96
C GLY A 404 8.85 6.25 15.49
N ALA A 405 9.53 7.33 15.78
CA ALA A 405 8.94 8.59 16.23
C ALA A 405 8.01 9.20 15.16
N LEU A 406 8.38 9.14 13.89
CA LEU A 406 7.56 9.61 12.77
C LEU A 406 6.26 8.79 12.66
N THR A 407 6.35 7.47 12.77
CA THR A 407 5.19 6.57 12.74
C THR A 407 4.31 6.75 13.98
N PHE A 408 4.91 6.95 15.16
CA PHE A 408 4.20 7.27 16.39
C PHE A 408 3.39 8.57 16.26
N LEU A 409 4.00 9.62 15.70
CA LEU A 409 3.33 10.90 15.45
C LEU A 409 2.11 10.72 14.54
N ALA A 410 2.23 9.93 13.48
CA ALA A 410 1.10 9.65 12.59
C ALA A 410 -0.04 8.93 13.32
N ALA A 411 0.27 7.90 14.12
CA ALA A 411 -0.71 7.18 14.92
C ALA A 411 -1.37 8.09 15.99
N LEU A 412 -0.59 8.94 16.65
CA LEU A 412 -1.08 9.88 17.65
C LEU A 412 -2.05 10.90 17.03
N LEU A 413 -1.71 11.48 15.88
CA LEU A 413 -2.58 12.40 15.16
C LEU A 413 -3.90 11.73 14.76
N GLN A 414 -3.85 10.47 14.37
CA GLN A 414 -5.07 9.69 14.09
C GLN A 414 -5.94 9.49 15.34
N VAL A 415 -5.35 9.15 16.50
CA VAL A 415 -6.09 9.01 17.77
C VAL A 415 -6.79 10.32 18.12
N ILE A 416 -6.07 11.44 18.04
CA ILE A 416 -6.63 12.77 18.32
C ILE A 416 -7.81 13.05 17.39
N TYR A 417 -7.66 12.79 16.09
CA TYR A 417 -8.71 13.01 15.11
C TYR A 417 -9.96 12.14 15.39
N ILE A 418 -9.78 10.85 15.65
CA ILE A 418 -10.88 9.91 15.96
C ILE A 418 -11.63 10.38 17.22
N THR A 419 -10.89 10.80 18.26
CA THR A 419 -11.49 11.28 19.51
C THR A 419 -12.32 12.53 19.29
N ILE A 420 -11.82 13.49 18.53
CA ILE A 420 -12.55 14.71 18.16
C ILE A 420 -13.82 14.38 17.37
N GLU A 421 -13.70 13.51 16.36
CA GLU A 421 -14.84 13.07 15.53
C GLU A 421 -15.92 12.41 16.37
N ASP A 422 -15.54 11.53 17.32
CA ASP A 422 -16.50 10.84 18.20
C ASP A 422 -17.18 11.79 19.18
N ILE A 423 -16.47 12.79 19.71
CA ILE A 423 -17.05 13.84 20.56
C ILE A 423 -18.07 14.68 19.76
N GLN A 424 -17.72 15.08 18.54
CA GLN A 424 -18.62 15.86 17.67
C GLN A 424 -19.89 15.08 17.33
N LYS A 425 -19.78 13.80 16.99
CA LYS A 425 -20.92 12.92 16.69
C LYS A 425 -21.83 12.74 17.91
N LYS A 426 -21.28 12.61 19.12
CA LYS A 426 -22.05 12.53 20.36
C LYS A 426 -22.79 13.85 20.65
N SER A 427 -22.11 14.98 20.47
CA SER A 427 -22.72 16.31 20.67
C SER A 427 -23.86 16.57 19.69
N GLN A 428 -23.70 16.21 18.41
CA GLN A 428 -24.78 16.34 17.42
C GLN A 428 -25.99 15.46 17.74
N LYS A 429 -25.77 14.20 18.16
CA LYS A 429 -26.85 13.30 18.57
C LYS A 429 -27.61 13.86 19.80
N ALA A 430 -26.90 14.40 20.78
CA ALA A 430 -27.51 15.04 21.95
C ALA A 430 -28.36 16.25 21.56
N SER A 431 -27.83 17.11 20.69
CA SER A 431 -28.59 18.29 20.19
C SER A 431 -29.84 17.88 19.39
N THR A 432 -29.75 16.85 18.57
CA THR A 432 -30.88 16.33 17.78
C THR A 432 -31.96 15.71 18.69
N SER A 433 -31.55 14.96 19.72
CA SER A 433 -32.48 14.37 20.69
C SER A 433 -33.21 15.46 21.53
N LEU A 434 -32.52 16.53 21.90
CA LEU A 434 -33.12 17.68 22.58
C LEU A 434 -34.18 18.39 21.70
N LEU A 435 -33.84 18.61 20.41
CA LEU A 435 -34.78 19.23 19.45
C LEU A 435 -35.98 18.34 19.11
N GLN A 436 -35.84 17.01 19.18
CA GLN A 436 -36.96 16.07 19.02
C GLN A 436 -37.81 15.98 20.29
N GLY A 437 -37.21 16.06 21.47
CA GLY A 437 -37.94 16.15 22.76
C GLY A 437 -38.80 17.39 22.90
N GLU A 438 -38.33 18.52 22.34
CA GLU A 438 -39.07 19.79 22.38
C GLU A 438 -40.25 19.86 21.38
N LYS A 439 -40.26 18.97 20.38
CA LYS A 439 -41.32 18.84 19.37
C LYS A 439 -42.42 17.84 19.72
N SER A 440 -42.37 17.17 20.89
CA SER A 440 -43.49 16.37 21.35
C SER A 440 -44.63 17.31 21.78
N PRO A 441 -45.83 17.28 21.16
CA PRO A 441 -46.89 18.21 21.49
C PRO A 441 -47.40 17.92 22.90
N LEU A 442 -47.37 18.94 23.76
CA LEU A 442 -48.09 19.01 25.02
C LEU A 442 -49.59 19.12 24.71
N LEU A 443 -50.21 18.12 24.16
CA LEU A 443 -51.65 18.01 24.11
C LEU A 443 -52.08 17.04 25.21
N PRO A 444 -52.79 17.51 26.21
CA PRO A 444 -53.42 16.63 27.19
C PRO A 444 -54.49 15.81 26.44
N LYS A 445 -54.46 14.49 26.63
CA LYS A 445 -55.58 13.62 26.22
C LYS A 445 -56.81 14.07 27.01
N THR A 446 -57.71 14.85 26.37
CA THR A 446 -59.06 15.02 26.88
C THR A 446 -59.80 13.70 26.68
N ASP A 447 -60.14 13.04 27.76
CA ASP A 447 -61.07 11.90 27.77
C ASP A 447 -62.40 12.34 27.20
N PRO A 448 -63.01 11.65 26.25
CA PRO A 448 -64.37 11.91 25.82
C PRO A 448 -65.32 11.52 26.94
N LEU A 449 -65.95 12.52 27.58
CA LEU A 449 -67.07 12.38 28.50
C LEU A 449 -68.15 11.48 27.89
N ARG A 450 -68.41 10.37 28.53
CA ARG A 450 -69.54 9.50 28.33
C ARG A 450 -70.80 10.27 28.68
N VAL A 451 -71.61 10.64 27.72
CA VAL A 451 -72.94 11.16 27.95
C VAL A 451 -73.87 9.94 27.96
N ASP A 452 -74.28 9.52 29.17
CA ASP A 452 -75.44 8.64 29.34
C ASP A 452 -76.71 9.52 29.10
N VAL A 453 -77.47 9.11 28.07
CA VAL A 453 -78.83 9.58 27.86
C VAL A 453 -79.78 8.44 28.21
N SER A 454 -80.50 8.67 29.26
CA SER A 454 -81.67 7.91 29.72
C SER A 454 -82.82 7.92 28.72
#